data_bbeecea2988ab6700da29b466ea1f5be
#
_entry.id   bbeecea2988ab6700da29b466ea1f5be
#
_cell.length_a   1.000
_cell.length_b   1.000
_cell.length_c   1.000
_cell.angle_alpha   90.00
_cell.angle_beta   90.00
_cell.angle_gamma   90.00
#
_symmetry.space_group_name_H-M   'P 1'
#
loop_
_entity.id
_entity.type
_entity.pdbx_description
1 polymer ?
#
loop_
_entity_poly.entity_id
_entity_poly.type
_entity_poly.pdbx_seq_one_letter_code
_entity_poly.pdbx_strand_id
1 'polypeptide(L)'
;MEKRLMLAVTISIVLMLVYPLFLAKISPPTIENNMQEDISQQLDNTKVTRTALPKTTTVTADSKRQLPEDAVSTPFSTTRYGLIFSNIGGSIQKIVIKDDKRLDSDLVEDAMFDAGILAIEGDASLRGLSSQSFTITRDTNTLYTEKDGLRVEKTVKFLKDQYGLRASIALTNISQASKPISFQITTASNISSKEAYESRYIEAGTYHRNDKMQRLAGGKLKKSNELKERDIYWLYLKNKYYSIICKPEFDVSGVFTRYVSGNPVIGFIIDDRDIQPGETRTYEFKYYIGPTEIHELEKVDDSFGKALNFGIFTSISMVLLSVLKFFYSIFHNYGVAILLLTCCISVVMFPLTFKSMSSMRKLQELQPKIEKIRAEHKDNPQKLNKEIMEIYRRHKANPMGGCLPMLLQMPIFIALYQTLMRSVELKGANFLWIKDLSMPDAAFHMPFSLPFLGNAINILPILMIGAMILQQKLSQVKAAGGQTDQQKMMSSIMPVMFGFIFYNLPSGLVMYWLTNTLLTSTLQFSLLRKT
;
A
#
# COMPACT_ATOMS: atom_id res chain seq x y z
N MET A 1 14.24 11.97 37.77
CA MET A 1 13.40 11.23 36.82
C MET A 1 12.80 12.14 35.72
N GLU A 2 12.40 13.34 36.04
CA GLU A 2 11.78 14.28 35.08
C GLU A 2 12.65 14.61 33.86
N LYS A 3 13.95 14.89 34.05
CA LYS A 3 14.87 15.16 32.94
C LYS A 3 15.01 13.99 31.96
N ARG A 4 14.97 12.75 32.46
CA ARG A 4 15.03 11.55 31.58
C ARG A 4 13.72 11.30 30.86
N LEU A 5 12.56 11.61 31.49
CA LEU A 5 11.25 11.52 30.86
C LEU A 5 11.06 12.63 29.81
N MET A 6 11.44 13.88 30.15
CA MET A 6 11.48 14.98 29.18
C MET A 6 12.42 14.67 28.01
N LEU A 7 13.60 14.11 28.29
CA LEU A 7 14.53 13.71 27.24
C LEU A 7 13.92 12.61 26.35
N ALA A 8 13.27 11.59 26.93
CA ALA A 8 12.62 10.53 26.19
C ALA A 8 11.45 11.03 25.34
N VAL A 9 10.62 11.92 25.87
CA VAL A 9 9.52 12.56 25.13
C VAL A 9 10.05 13.46 24.03
N THR A 10 11.09 14.27 24.33
CA THR A 10 11.73 15.14 23.32
C THR A 10 12.40 14.31 22.22
N ILE A 11 13.10 13.23 22.57
CA ILE A 11 13.70 12.30 21.61
C ILE A 11 12.62 11.62 20.77
N SER A 12 11.49 11.19 21.36
CA SER A 12 10.37 10.61 20.62
C SER A 12 9.73 11.60 19.67
N ILE A 13 9.55 12.86 20.07
CA ILE A 13 9.03 13.94 19.21
C ILE A 13 10.04 14.27 18.11
N VAL A 14 11.32 14.40 18.43
CA VAL A 14 12.38 14.65 17.46
C VAL A 14 12.51 13.46 16.49
N LEU A 15 12.46 12.23 16.95
CA LEU A 15 12.45 11.03 16.11
C LEU A 15 11.22 11.02 15.19
N MET A 16 10.07 11.41 15.68
CA MET A 16 8.82 11.45 14.89
C MET A 16 8.83 12.59 13.87
N LEU A 17 9.46 13.73 14.17
CA LEU A 17 9.65 14.85 13.23
C LEU A 17 10.80 14.60 12.24
N VAL A 18 11.86 13.93 12.67
CA VAL A 18 13.04 13.63 11.85
C VAL A 18 12.84 12.36 11.02
N TYR A 19 11.98 11.43 11.45
CA TYR A 19 11.69 10.19 10.73
C TYR A 19 11.20 10.41 9.29
N PRO A 20 10.26 11.34 8.99
CA PRO A 20 9.92 11.67 7.61
C PRO A 20 11.08 12.31 6.83
N LEU A 21 11.91 13.13 7.49
CA LEU A 21 13.11 13.72 6.87
C LEU A 21 14.20 12.67 6.62
N PHE A 22 14.30 11.68 7.48
CA PHE A 22 15.21 10.53 7.31
C PHE A 22 14.71 9.62 6.18
N LEU A 23 13.41 9.39 6.08
CA LEU A 23 12.79 8.69 4.95
C LEU A 23 12.93 9.47 3.64
N ALA A 24 12.80 10.79 3.65
CA ALA A 24 13.03 11.65 2.49
C ALA A 24 14.50 11.65 2.03
N LYS A 25 15.45 11.43 2.95
CA LYS A 25 16.88 11.33 2.64
C LYS A 25 17.31 9.94 2.15
N ILE A 26 16.51 8.91 2.43
CA ILE A 26 16.67 7.55 1.89
C ILE A 26 16.03 7.42 0.50
N SER A 27 15.14 8.36 0.13
CA SER A 27 14.67 8.50 -1.24
C SER A 27 15.68 9.36 -2.01
N PRO A 28 16.27 8.87 -3.11
CA PRO A 28 17.22 9.68 -3.87
C PRO A 28 16.54 10.93 -4.44
N PRO A 29 17.23 12.08 -4.43
CA PRO A 29 16.69 13.29 -5.03
C PRO A 29 16.51 13.11 -6.54
N THR A 30 15.47 13.73 -7.07
CA THR A 30 15.29 13.98 -8.49
C THR A 30 16.54 14.70 -9.01
N ILE A 31 17.31 14.06 -9.87
CA ILE A 31 18.49 14.66 -10.49
C ILE A 31 17.98 15.62 -11.57
N GLU A 32 18.01 16.91 -11.29
CA GLU A 32 18.18 17.92 -12.33
C GLU A 32 19.60 17.80 -12.87
N ASN A 33 19.70 17.68 -14.19
CA ASN A 33 20.95 17.71 -14.93
C ASN A 33 21.76 18.98 -14.59
N ASN A 34 22.98 18.81 -14.09
CA ASN A 34 24.15 19.57 -14.53
C ASN A 34 25.39 19.06 -13.79
N MET A 35 26.33 18.67 -14.55
CA MET A 35 27.79 18.76 -14.48
C MET A 35 28.48 17.46 -14.86
N GLN A 36 29.01 17.52 -16.08
CA GLN A 36 30.24 16.83 -16.47
C GLN A 36 31.41 17.39 -15.63
N GLU A 37 32.29 16.50 -15.28
CA GLU A 37 33.74 16.62 -15.21
C GLU A 37 34.34 15.99 -13.92
N ASP A 38 35.42 15.26 -14.21
CA ASP A 38 36.49 14.75 -13.34
C ASP A 38 36.18 13.58 -12.37
N ILE A 39 36.70 12.46 -12.77
CA ILE A 39 37.82 11.75 -12.11
C ILE A 39 38.21 10.52 -12.95
N SER A 40 39.18 10.72 -13.82
CA SER A 40 40.13 9.67 -14.22
C SER A 40 41.32 9.76 -13.26
N GLN A 41 41.67 8.65 -12.69
CA GLN A 41 42.95 8.20 -12.15
C GLN A 41 42.83 7.60 -10.77
N GLN A 42 42.93 6.32 -10.71
CA GLN A 42 44.01 5.56 -10.11
C GLN A 42 43.75 4.06 -10.20
N LEU A 43 44.56 3.46 -11.01
CA LEU A 43 44.97 2.05 -11.11
C LEU A 43 45.77 1.65 -9.84
N ASP A 44 45.77 0.43 -9.33
CA ASP A 44 46.52 -0.71 -9.88
C ASP A 44 46.48 -1.91 -8.92
N ASN A 45 46.58 -3.09 -9.54
CA ASN A 45 47.10 -4.34 -8.96
C ASN A 45 46.44 -5.08 -7.79
N THR A 46 45.71 -6.16 -8.11
CA THR A 46 46.20 -7.50 -7.73
C THR A 46 45.44 -8.61 -8.49
N LYS A 47 46.17 -9.41 -9.23
CA LYS A 47 45.73 -10.65 -9.90
C LYS A 47 45.24 -11.71 -8.91
N VAL A 48 44.04 -12.22 -9.12
CA VAL A 48 43.68 -13.61 -8.79
C VAL A 48 42.81 -14.18 -9.90
N THR A 49 43.35 -15.14 -10.58
CA THR A 49 42.74 -15.91 -11.66
C THR A 49 41.58 -16.75 -11.13
N ARG A 50 40.38 -16.50 -11.62
CA ARG A 50 39.25 -17.43 -11.52
C ARG A 50 38.56 -17.52 -12.87
N THR A 51 38.45 -18.73 -13.35
CA THR A 51 37.85 -19.22 -14.59
C THR A 51 36.47 -18.60 -14.82
N ALA A 52 36.30 -17.97 -15.99
CA ALA A 52 35.09 -17.26 -16.38
C ALA A 52 34.01 -18.21 -16.86
N LEU A 53 32.84 -18.14 -16.24
CA LEU A 53 31.54 -18.50 -16.80
C LEU A 53 31.08 -17.35 -17.73
N PRO A 54 30.36 -17.62 -18.82
CA PRO A 54 30.02 -16.59 -19.79
C PRO A 54 29.15 -15.50 -19.17
N LYS A 55 29.58 -14.26 -19.32
CA LYS A 55 28.89 -13.07 -18.86
C LYS A 55 27.60 -12.88 -19.66
N THR A 56 26.46 -13.00 -18.99
CA THR A 56 25.20 -12.42 -19.42
C THR A 56 25.41 -10.91 -19.61
N THR A 57 25.16 -10.43 -20.80
CA THR A 57 25.34 -9.04 -21.20
C THR A 57 24.39 -8.18 -20.36
N THR A 58 24.94 -7.40 -19.44
CA THR A 58 24.22 -6.35 -18.73
C THR A 58 23.76 -5.32 -19.77
N VAL A 59 22.48 -5.29 -20.06
CA VAL A 59 21.87 -4.21 -20.85
C VAL A 59 21.89 -2.97 -19.97
N THR A 60 22.80 -2.05 -20.27
CA THR A 60 22.86 -0.72 -19.68
C THR A 60 21.54 0.02 -19.96
N ALA A 61 20.86 0.42 -18.88
CA ALA A 61 19.74 1.34 -18.92
C ALA A 61 20.26 2.71 -19.41
N ASP A 62 19.84 3.12 -20.56
CA ASP A 62 19.44 4.47 -20.97
C ASP A 62 19.51 4.61 -22.49
N SER A 63 18.43 4.29 -23.13
CA SER A 63 18.00 4.95 -24.36
C SER A 63 16.49 4.73 -24.46
N LYS A 64 15.71 5.79 -24.52
CA LYS A 64 14.33 5.74 -25.02
C LYS A 64 14.42 5.10 -26.41
N ARG A 65 14.27 3.79 -26.49
CA ARG A 65 14.13 3.11 -27.78
C ARG A 65 12.82 3.62 -28.37
N GLN A 66 12.92 4.43 -29.42
CA GLN A 66 11.77 4.84 -30.20
C GLN A 66 11.07 3.59 -30.71
N LEU A 67 9.72 3.60 -30.66
CA LEU A 67 8.93 2.56 -31.32
C LEU A 67 9.38 2.44 -32.78
N PRO A 68 9.57 1.21 -33.27
CA PRO A 68 9.80 1.00 -34.70
C PRO A 68 8.66 1.66 -35.50
N GLU A 69 8.98 2.19 -36.68
CA GLU A 69 7.98 2.85 -37.56
C GLU A 69 6.80 1.95 -37.91
N ASP A 70 6.95 0.63 -37.84
CA ASP A 70 5.94 -0.39 -38.10
C ASP A 70 5.10 -0.81 -36.89
N ALA A 71 5.21 -0.11 -35.77
CA ALA A 71 4.47 -0.46 -34.57
C ALA A 71 2.96 -0.16 -34.72
N VAL A 72 2.15 -1.22 -34.73
CA VAL A 72 0.69 -1.15 -34.81
C VAL A 72 0.10 -1.52 -33.44
N SER A 73 -0.74 -0.62 -32.92
CA SER A 73 -1.47 -0.86 -31.68
C SER A 73 -2.91 -1.30 -31.99
N THR A 74 -3.31 -2.44 -31.43
CA THR A 74 -4.65 -3.00 -31.63
C THR A 74 -5.42 -3.02 -30.31
N PRO A 75 -6.54 -2.29 -30.19
CA PRO A 75 -7.36 -2.29 -28.99
C PRO A 75 -8.30 -3.50 -28.94
N PHE A 76 -8.37 -4.12 -27.76
CA PHE A 76 -9.37 -5.12 -27.38
C PHE A 76 -10.10 -4.64 -26.14
N SER A 77 -11.42 -4.80 -26.09
CA SER A 77 -12.22 -4.20 -25.04
C SER A 77 -13.31 -5.15 -24.57
N THR A 78 -13.45 -5.19 -23.24
CA THR A 78 -14.58 -5.83 -22.54
C THR A 78 -15.43 -4.76 -21.85
N THR A 79 -16.50 -5.19 -21.17
CA THR A 79 -17.29 -4.32 -20.30
C THR A 79 -16.49 -3.83 -19.08
N ARG A 80 -15.45 -4.58 -18.65
CA ARG A 80 -14.70 -4.34 -17.41
C ARG A 80 -13.37 -3.64 -17.62
N TYR A 81 -12.70 -3.89 -18.75
CA TYR A 81 -11.38 -3.30 -19.03
C TYR A 81 -11.09 -3.29 -20.54
N GLY A 82 -10.16 -2.44 -20.95
CA GLY A 82 -9.59 -2.39 -22.29
C GLY A 82 -8.11 -2.74 -22.26
N LEU A 83 -7.66 -3.45 -23.28
CA LEU A 83 -6.24 -3.80 -23.50
C LEU A 83 -5.81 -3.21 -24.83
N ILE A 84 -4.57 -2.72 -24.90
CA ILE A 84 -3.93 -2.32 -26.15
C ILE A 84 -2.75 -3.25 -26.38
N PHE A 85 -2.82 -4.03 -27.44
CA PHE A 85 -1.75 -4.91 -27.89
C PHE A 85 -0.84 -4.18 -28.88
N SER A 86 0.43 -4.41 -28.77
CA SER A 86 1.41 -4.08 -29.80
C SER A 86 1.71 -5.31 -30.66
N ASN A 87 1.85 -5.10 -31.96
CA ASN A 87 2.42 -6.11 -32.84
C ASN A 87 3.90 -6.37 -32.51
N ILE A 88 4.64 -5.40 -31.98
CA ILE A 88 6.02 -5.61 -31.54
C ILE A 88 6.04 -6.40 -30.24
N GLY A 89 6.74 -7.52 -30.24
CA GLY A 89 6.79 -8.46 -29.12
C GLY A 89 5.48 -9.20 -28.87
N GLY A 90 4.40 -8.89 -29.59
CA GLY A 90 3.07 -9.47 -29.35
C GLY A 90 2.66 -9.32 -27.89
N SER A 91 2.72 -8.09 -27.34
CA SER A 91 2.58 -7.81 -25.91
C SER A 91 1.49 -6.79 -25.61
N ILE A 92 0.95 -6.81 -24.42
CA ILE A 92 -0.01 -5.81 -23.92
C ILE A 92 0.79 -4.62 -23.38
N GLN A 93 0.56 -3.45 -23.95
CA GLN A 93 1.27 -2.22 -23.59
C GLN A 93 0.46 -1.30 -22.70
N LYS A 94 -0.87 -1.31 -22.84
CA LYS A 94 -1.74 -0.45 -22.06
C LYS A 94 -2.96 -1.23 -21.56
N ILE A 95 -3.34 -0.94 -20.33
CA ILE A 95 -4.53 -1.49 -19.68
C ILE A 95 -5.34 -0.35 -19.08
N VAL A 96 -6.60 -0.25 -19.48
CA VAL A 96 -7.56 0.72 -18.95
C VAL A 96 -8.66 -0.04 -18.21
N ILE A 97 -8.85 0.24 -16.94
CA ILE A 97 -9.96 -0.31 -16.17
C ILE A 97 -11.19 0.55 -16.40
N LYS A 98 -12.28 -0.08 -16.83
CA LYS A 98 -13.58 0.53 -16.98
C LYS A 98 -14.41 0.24 -15.73
N ASP A 99 -14.76 1.27 -15.01
CA ASP A 99 -15.61 1.15 -13.82
C ASP A 99 -16.75 2.16 -13.96
N ASP A 100 -17.99 1.68 -13.94
CA ASP A 100 -19.20 2.47 -14.17
C ASP A 100 -19.38 3.67 -13.23
N LYS A 101 -18.64 3.71 -12.13
CA LYS A 101 -18.79 4.71 -11.06
C LYS A 101 -17.52 5.50 -10.74
N ARG A 102 -16.40 5.10 -11.28
CA ARG A 102 -15.10 5.63 -10.92
C ARG A 102 -14.30 5.81 -12.19
N LEU A 103 -14.01 7.03 -12.54
CA LEU A 103 -13.21 7.45 -13.70
C LEU A 103 -12.33 6.33 -14.26
N ASP A 104 -12.46 6.05 -15.56
CA ASP A 104 -11.57 5.16 -16.30
C ASP A 104 -10.13 5.38 -15.81
N SER A 105 -9.51 4.32 -15.30
CA SER A 105 -8.19 4.39 -14.73
C SER A 105 -7.21 3.63 -15.61
N ASP A 106 -6.21 4.34 -16.15
CA ASP A 106 -5.07 3.68 -16.77
C ASP A 106 -4.35 2.87 -15.69
N LEU A 107 -4.45 1.56 -15.76
CA LEU A 107 -3.78 0.65 -14.84
C LEU A 107 -2.33 0.42 -15.26
N VAL A 108 -2.12 0.26 -16.57
CA VAL A 108 -0.80 0.17 -17.17
C VAL A 108 -0.72 1.29 -18.20
N GLU A 109 0.22 2.19 -18.03
CA GLU A 109 0.52 3.26 -18.97
C GLU A 109 1.64 2.80 -19.89
N ASP A 110 1.48 3.02 -21.18
CA ASP A 110 2.41 2.80 -22.29
C ASP A 110 3.71 2.05 -21.92
N ALA A 111 3.59 0.75 -21.64
CA ALA A 111 4.74 -0.09 -21.36
C ALA A 111 5.66 -0.13 -22.59
N MET A 112 6.96 -0.03 -22.35
CA MET A 112 7.92 -0.26 -23.42
C MET A 112 7.71 -1.66 -24.00
N PHE A 113 7.93 -1.83 -25.31
CA PHE A 113 7.62 -3.08 -26.01
C PHE A 113 8.38 -4.31 -25.46
N ASP A 114 9.57 -4.12 -24.87
CA ASP A 114 10.38 -5.15 -24.22
C ASP A 114 9.93 -5.44 -22.76
N ALA A 115 9.07 -4.60 -22.21
CA ALA A 115 8.50 -4.72 -20.88
C ALA A 115 6.97 -4.91 -20.88
N GLY A 116 6.33 -5.03 -22.04
CA GLY A 116 4.90 -5.28 -22.16
C GLY A 116 4.49 -6.63 -21.59
N ILE A 117 3.27 -6.74 -21.07
CA ILE A 117 2.74 -8.00 -20.53
C ILE A 117 2.62 -9.01 -21.68
N LEU A 118 3.00 -10.25 -21.43
CA LEU A 118 3.20 -11.33 -22.41
C LEU A 118 4.43 -11.16 -23.32
N ALA A 119 5.31 -10.18 -23.12
CA ALA A 119 6.59 -10.13 -23.80
C ALA A 119 7.46 -11.33 -23.39
N ILE A 120 8.09 -11.94 -24.38
CA ILE A 120 8.94 -13.12 -24.21
C ILE A 120 10.36 -12.73 -24.58
N GLU A 121 11.31 -13.11 -23.75
CA GLU A 121 12.74 -13.03 -24.02
C GLU A 121 13.41 -14.31 -23.57
N GLY A 122 14.26 -14.90 -24.40
CA GLY A 122 14.87 -16.18 -24.07
C GLY A 122 16.18 -16.40 -24.79
N ASP A 123 16.63 -17.63 -24.73
CA ASP A 123 17.87 -18.08 -25.38
C ASP A 123 17.59 -18.64 -26.77
N ALA A 124 18.65 -18.79 -27.56
CA ALA A 124 18.63 -19.38 -28.89
C ALA A 124 17.52 -18.79 -29.79
N SER A 125 16.57 -19.60 -30.26
CA SER A 125 15.48 -19.20 -31.16
C SER A 125 14.47 -18.23 -30.53
N LEU A 126 14.46 -18.08 -29.21
CA LEU A 126 13.59 -17.18 -28.48
C LEU A 126 14.21 -15.81 -28.21
N ARG A 127 15.50 -15.64 -28.54
CA ARG A 127 16.23 -14.38 -28.34
C ARG A 127 15.66 -13.26 -29.22
N GLY A 128 15.36 -12.10 -28.59
CA GLY A 128 14.84 -10.92 -29.29
C GLY A 128 13.40 -11.05 -29.78
N LEU A 129 12.63 -12.01 -29.25
CA LEU A 129 11.19 -12.10 -29.54
C LEU A 129 10.42 -10.88 -29.01
N SER A 130 10.91 -10.23 -27.97
CA SER A 130 10.33 -9.00 -27.42
C SER A 130 10.34 -7.83 -28.40
N SER A 131 11.24 -7.85 -29.40
CA SER A 131 11.34 -6.85 -30.48
C SER A 131 10.87 -7.34 -31.84
N GLN A 132 10.41 -8.59 -31.95
CA GLN A 132 9.92 -9.19 -33.19
C GLN A 132 8.50 -8.71 -33.49
N SER A 133 8.19 -8.50 -34.79
CA SER A 133 6.82 -8.21 -35.25
C SER A 133 5.96 -9.47 -35.24
N PHE A 134 4.76 -9.36 -34.68
CA PHE A 134 3.71 -10.38 -34.65
C PHE A 134 2.55 -9.98 -35.57
N THR A 135 2.00 -10.94 -36.27
CA THR A 135 0.74 -10.77 -36.98
C THR A 135 -0.43 -10.93 -36.01
N ILE A 136 -1.38 -10.00 -36.04
CA ILE A 136 -2.55 -9.99 -35.13
C ILE A 136 -3.79 -10.43 -35.89
N THR A 137 -4.44 -11.49 -35.43
CA THR A 137 -5.74 -11.96 -35.91
C THR A 137 -6.82 -11.57 -34.91
N ARG A 138 -7.66 -10.60 -35.28
CA ARG A 138 -8.66 -10.01 -34.38
C ARG A 138 -9.78 -10.97 -33.99
N ASP A 139 -10.23 -11.83 -34.91
CA ASP A 139 -11.36 -12.74 -34.68
C ASP A 139 -11.06 -13.77 -33.59
N THR A 140 -9.81 -14.19 -33.47
CA THR A 140 -9.37 -15.20 -32.50
C THR A 140 -8.60 -14.60 -31.32
N ASN A 141 -8.34 -13.30 -31.32
CA ASN A 141 -7.44 -12.62 -30.36
C ASN A 141 -6.07 -13.31 -30.27
N THR A 142 -5.55 -13.68 -31.44
CA THR A 142 -4.30 -14.45 -31.57
C THR A 142 -3.24 -13.59 -32.23
N LEU A 143 -2.02 -13.66 -31.68
CA LEU A 143 -0.82 -13.01 -32.21
C LEU A 143 0.19 -14.11 -32.51
N TYR A 144 0.75 -14.14 -33.69
CA TYR A 144 1.73 -15.15 -34.07
C TYR A 144 2.92 -14.56 -34.83
N THR A 145 4.06 -15.23 -34.70
CA THR A 145 5.28 -14.95 -35.47
C THR A 145 6.06 -16.25 -35.67
N GLU A 146 6.91 -16.24 -36.68
CA GLU A 146 7.86 -17.33 -36.93
C GLU A 146 9.29 -16.79 -36.91
N LYS A 147 10.14 -17.43 -36.14
CA LYS A 147 11.53 -17.04 -36.00
C LYS A 147 12.42 -18.26 -35.81
N ASP A 148 13.50 -18.35 -36.55
CA ASP A 148 14.52 -19.40 -36.43
C ASP A 148 13.94 -20.83 -36.37
N GLY A 149 12.87 -21.09 -37.17
CA GLY A 149 12.18 -22.40 -37.20
C GLY A 149 11.35 -22.71 -35.97
N LEU A 150 10.97 -21.70 -35.19
CA LEU A 150 10.00 -21.79 -34.11
C LEU A 150 8.82 -20.87 -34.42
N ARG A 151 7.61 -21.42 -34.40
CA ARG A 151 6.37 -20.65 -34.47
C ARG A 151 5.89 -20.38 -33.07
N VAL A 152 5.69 -19.10 -32.74
CA VAL A 152 5.17 -18.62 -31.45
C VAL A 152 3.78 -18.05 -31.67
N GLU A 153 2.81 -18.60 -30.97
CA GLU A 153 1.42 -18.18 -31.03
C GLU A 153 0.92 -17.81 -29.63
N LYS A 154 0.38 -16.61 -29.48
CA LYS A 154 -0.18 -16.07 -28.24
C LYS A 154 -1.68 -15.83 -28.41
N THR A 155 -2.51 -16.51 -27.66
CA THR A 155 -3.96 -16.36 -27.68
C THR A 155 -4.48 -15.81 -26.36
N VAL A 156 -5.37 -14.83 -26.40
CA VAL A 156 -5.98 -14.24 -25.21
C VAL A 156 -7.48 -14.43 -25.23
N LYS A 157 -8.04 -15.07 -24.20
CA LYS A 157 -9.47 -15.30 -24.01
C LYS A 157 -9.96 -14.55 -22.78
N PHE A 158 -10.91 -13.64 -22.95
CA PHE A 158 -11.52 -12.88 -21.87
C PHE A 158 -12.55 -13.72 -21.11
N LEU A 159 -12.56 -13.60 -19.78
CA LEU A 159 -13.61 -14.19 -18.96
C LEU A 159 -14.80 -13.21 -18.94
N LYS A 160 -16.00 -13.76 -19.25
CA LYS A 160 -17.21 -12.95 -19.36
C LYS A 160 -17.57 -12.30 -18.02
N ASP A 161 -17.84 -10.99 -18.03
CA ASP A 161 -18.26 -10.18 -16.88
C ASP A 161 -17.34 -10.24 -15.64
N GLN A 162 -16.07 -10.60 -15.85
CA GLN A 162 -15.05 -10.68 -14.80
C GLN A 162 -13.83 -9.84 -15.17
N TYR A 163 -13.02 -9.51 -14.16
CA TYR A 163 -11.71 -8.91 -14.30
C TYR A 163 -10.63 -9.95 -14.62
N GLY A 164 -10.97 -10.99 -15.36
CA GLY A 164 -10.11 -12.12 -15.64
C GLY A 164 -9.91 -12.35 -17.15
N LEU A 165 -8.74 -12.92 -17.48
CA LEU A 165 -8.45 -13.47 -18.80
C LEU A 165 -7.61 -14.74 -18.70
N ARG A 166 -7.62 -15.56 -19.75
CA ARG A 166 -6.68 -16.65 -19.96
C ARG A 166 -5.76 -16.28 -21.12
N ALA A 167 -4.47 -16.43 -20.93
CA ALA A 167 -3.48 -16.30 -21.98
C ALA A 167 -2.84 -17.66 -22.23
N SER A 168 -2.71 -18.02 -23.49
CA SER A 168 -2.07 -19.25 -23.93
C SER A 168 -0.93 -18.92 -24.88
N ILE A 169 0.24 -19.52 -24.65
CA ILE A 169 1.42 -19.37 -25.50
C ILE A 169 1.76 -20.75 -26.04
N ALA A 170 1.61 -20.94 -27.33
CA ALA A 170 1.97 -22.17 -28.02
C ALA A 170 3.29 -21.96 -28.77
N LEU A 171 4.25 -22.84 -28.53
CA LEU A 171 5.52 -22.92 -29.21
C LEU A 171 5.53 -24.17 -30.09
N THR A 172 5.63 -24.02 -31.40
CA THR A 172 5.68 -25.13 -32.35
C THR A 172 7.03 -25.15 -33.04
N ASN A 173 7.73 -26.27 -32.95
CA ASN A 173 8.99 -26.45 -33.67
C ASN A 173 8.68 -26.85 -35.14
N ILE A 174 8.85 -25.90 -36.05
CA ILE A 174 8.65 -26.11 -37.50
C ILE A 174 9.97 -26.44 -38.23
N SER A 175 11.07 -26.61 -37.49
CA SER A 175 12.37 -27.02 -38.05
C SER A 175 12.56 -28.53 -37.97
N GLN A 176 13.65 -29.01 -38.59
CA GLN A 176 14.02 -30.44 -38.56
C GLN A 176 14.92 -30.82 -37.37
N ALA A 177 15.30 -29.86 -36.53
CA ALA A 177 16.19 -30.08 -35.37
C ALA A 177 15.47 -29.79 -34.06
N SER A 178 15.81 -30.50 -33.00
CA SER A 178 15.38 -30.22 -31.63
C SER A 178 15.82 -28.80 -31.21
N LYS A 179 14.97 -28.10 -30.44
CA LYS A 179 15.23 -26.73 -29.99
C LYS A 179 15.08 -26.61 -28.48
N PRO A 180 16.07 -25.99 -27.81
CA PRO A 180 15.99 -25.75 -26.38
C PRO A 180 14.89 -24.72 -26.06
N ILE A 181 14.19 -24.93 -24.93
CA ILE A 181 13.17 -24.04 -24.40
C ILE A 181 13.63 -23.48 -23.06
N SER A 182 14.14 -22.26 -23.11
CA SER A 182 14.46 -21.45 -21.92
C SER A 182 14.10 -19.99 -22.20
N PHE A 183 13.13 -19.46 -21.46
CA PHE A 183 12.68 -18.09 -21.65
C PHE A 183 12.08 -17.47 -20.38
N GLN A 184 12.03 -16.15 -20.42
CA GLN A 184 11.33 -15.31 -19.43
C GLN A 184 10.08 -14.74 -20.08
N ILE A 185 8.99 -14.73 -19.36
CA ILE A 185 7.75 -14.09 -19.79
C ILE A 185 7.37 -12.98 -18.80
N THR A 186 7.18 -11.77 -19.29
CA THR A 186 6.67 -10.65 -18.50
C THR A 186 5.19 -10.86 -18.23
N THR A 187 4.80 -10.88 -16.97
CA THR A 187 3.40 -11.11 -16.56
C THR A 187 2.74 -9.85 -16.00
N ALA A 188 3.52 -8.93 -15.45
CA ALA A 188 3.02 -7.63 -15.03
C ALA A 188 4.13 -6.58 -15.10
N SER A 189 3.77 -5.38 -15.53
CA SER A 189 4.72 -4.27 -15.68
C SER A 189 4.00 -2.92 -15.61
N ASN A 190 4.79 -1.87 -15.38
CA ASN A 190 4.41 -0.47 -15.57
C ASN A 190 3.06 -0.08 -14.96
N ILE A 191 2.79 -0.60 -13.75
CA ILE A 191 1.54 -0.28 -13.06
C ILE A 191 1.53 1.20 -12.68
N SER A 192 0.47 1.91 -13.11
CA SER A 192 0.35 3.36 -12.96
C SER A 192 0.25 3.79 -11.50
N SER A 193 0.89 4.91 -11.18
CA SER A 193 0.67 5.67 -9.94
C SER A 193 0.54 7.14 -10.31
N LYS A 194 -0.70 7.65 -10.37
CA LYS A 194 -0.98 9.04 -10.78
C LYS A 194 -0.36 10.08 -9.84
N GLU A 195 -0.25 9.74 -8.57
CA GLU A 195 0.28 10.63 -7.54
C GLU A 195 1.60 10.08 -6.98
N ALA A 196 2.58 10.94 -6.77
CA ALA A 196 3.91 10.55 -6.25
C ALA A 196 3.84 9.75 -4.93
N TYR A 197 2.81 10.01 -4.09
CA TYR A 197 2.61 9.25 -2.86
C TYR A 197 2.07 7.84 -3.11
N GLU A 198 1.38 7.57 -4.22
CA GLU A 198 0.83 6.25 -4.59
C GLU A 198 1.93 5.26 -4.96
N SER A 199 3.07 5.75 -5.47
CA SER A 199 4.23 4.91 -5.79
C SER A 199 4.75 4.11 -4.58
N ARG A 200 4.49 4.59 -3.35
CA ARG A 200 4.83 3.88 -2.10
C ARG A 200 4.03 2.60 -1.89
N TYR A 201 2.90 2.46 -2.56
CA TYR A 201 2.00 1.31 -2.47
C TYR A 201 2.23 0.29 -3.58
N ILE A 202 3.16 0.57 -4.51
CA ILE A 202 3.55 -0.41 -5.51
C ILE A 202 4.25 -1.56 -4.81
N GLU A 203 3.68 -2.73 -4.95
CA GLU A 203 4.13 -3.97 -4.33
C GLU A 203 4.04 -5.11 -5.35
N ALA A 204 5.09 -5.91 -5.42
CA ALA A 204 5.08 -7.18 -6.13
C ALA A 204 5.26 -8.32 -5.14
N GLY A 205 4.86 -9.52 -5.52
CA GLY A 205 5.12 -10.69 -4.71
C GLY A 205 4.68 -11.98 -5.36
N THR A 206 5.02 -13.08 -4.67
CA THR A 206 4.68 -14.44 -5.05
C THR A 206 3.89 -15.09 -3.92
N TYR A 207 2.93 -15.90 -4.30
CA TYR A 207 2.24 -16.82 -3.41
C TYR A 207 2.65 -18.24 -3.75
N HIS A 208 3.01 -19.00 -2.74
CA HIS A 208 3.55 -20.34 -2.86
C HIS A 208 2.50 -21.39 -2.49
N ARG A 209 2.63 -22.60 -3.04
CA ARG A 209 1.72 -23.74 -2.74
C ARG A 209 1.71 -24.13 -1.26
N ASN A 210 2.78 -23.82 -0.53
CA ASN A 210 2.90 -24.05 0.92
C ASN A 210 2.25 -22.95 1.78
N ASP A 211 1.35 -22.14 1.21
CA ASP A 211 0.61 -21.03 1.85
C ASP A 211 1.49 -19.86 2.30
N LYS A 212 2.70 -19.74 1.77
CA LYS A 212 3.61 -18.62 2.06
C LYS A 212 3.45 -17.52 1.03
N MET A 213 3.43 -16.29 1.52
CA MET A 213 3.43 -15.07 0.72
C MET A 213 4.78 -14.37 0.84
N GLN A 214 5.51 -14.23 -0.26
CA GLN A 214 6.74 -13.44 -0.31
C GLN A 214 6.44 -12.10 -0.97
N ARG A 215 6.83 -11.00 -0.32
CA ARG A 215 6.51 -9.64 -0.75
C ARG A 215 7.75 -8.82 -1.00
N LEU A 216 7.71 -8.07 -2.08
CA LEU A 216 8.72 -7.10 -2.48
C LEU A 216 8.07 -5.73 -2.61
N ALA A 217 8.55 -4.75 -1.83
CA ALA A 217 8.05 -3.38 -1.87
C ALA A 217 9.19 -2.37 -1.74
N GLY A 218 8.96 -1.15 -2.21
CA GLY A 218 9.90 -0.04 -2.09
C GLY A 218 11.27 -0.33 -2.71
N GLY A 219 12.35 -0.10 -1.95
CA GLY A 219 13.73 -0.25 -2.44
C GLY A 219 14.12 -1.67 -2.86
N LYS A 220 13.43 -2.71 -2.35
CA LYS A 220 13.67 -4.09 -2.76
C LYS A 220 13.18 -4.35 -4.19
N LEU A 221 12.10 -3.67 -4.59
CA LEU A 221 11.53 -3.80 -5.93
C LEU A 221 12.41 -3.16 -7.01
N LYS A 222 13.25 -2.19 -6.62
CA LYS A 222 14.18 -1.49 -7.53
C LYS A 222 15.42 -2.30 -7.91
N LYS A 223 15.64 -3.44 -7.25
CA LYS A 223 16.77 -4.33 -7.57
C LYS A 223 16.29 -5.41 -8.51
N SER A 224 16.96 -5.53 -9.66
CA SER A 224 16.78 -6.69 -10.53
C SER A 224 17.20 -7.95 -9.80
N ASN A 225 16.34 -8.93 -9.75
CA ASN A 225 16.57 -10.20 -9.06
C ASN A 225 15.92 -11.35 -9.83
N GLU A 226 16.59 -12.48 -9.83
CA GLU A 226 16.04 -13.75 -10.32
C GLU A 226 16.01 -14.73 -9.15
N LEU A 227 14.85 -15.25 -8.88
CA LEU A 227 14.61 -16.25 -7.85
C LEU A 227 14.24 -17.57 -8.51
N LYS A 228 15.13 -18.55 -8.45
CA LYS A 228 14.85 -19.92 -8.93
C LYS A 228 14.07 -20.68 -7.86
N GLU A 229 12.77 -20.48 -7.84
CA GLU A 229 11.84 -21.13 -6.92
C GLU A 229 10.77 -21.86 -7.71
N ARG A 230 10.55 -23.14 -7.45
CA ARG A 230 9.61 -24.02 -8.18
C ARG A 230 8.22 -24.11 -7.55
N ASP A 231 8.05 -23.67 -6.31
CA ASP A 231 6.80 -23.81 -5.55
C ASP A 231 5.86 -22.62 -5.68
N ILE A 232 5.93 -21.90 -6.81
CA ILE A 232 5.16 -20.69 -7.04
C ILE A 232 3.78 -21.04 -7.56
N TYR A 233 2.75 -20.57 -6.86
CA TYR A 233 1.37 -20.78 -7.25
C TYR A 233 0.85 -19.64 -8.13
N TRP A 234 1.16 -18.38 -7.76
CA TRP A 234 0.93 -17.20 -8.59
C TRP A 234 1.84 -16.04 -8.16
N LEU A 235 1.97 -15.06 -9.03
CA LEU A 235 2.64 -13.79 -8.73
C LEU A 235 1.70 -12.62 -8.96
N TYR A 236 2.03 -11.47 -8.36
CA TYR A 236 1.25 -10.25 -8.51
C TYR A 236 2.13 -9.00 -8.56
N LEU A 237 1.60 -7.99 -9.24
CA LEU A 237 2.02 -6.59 -9.17
C LEU A 237 0.78 -5.77 -8.88
N LYS A 238 0.83 -4.92 -7.85
CA LYS A 238 -0.29 -4.08 -7.47
C LYS A 238 0.16 -2.68 -7.08
N ASN A 239 -0.75 -1.72 -7.25
CA ASN A 239 -0.66 -0.41 -6.64
C ASN A 239 -1.63 -0.30 -5.45
N LYS A 240 -2.01 0.91 -5.06
CA LYS A 240 -2.91 1.17 -3.93
C LYS A 240 -4.29 0.52 -4.12
N TYR A 241 -4.82 0.50 -5.35
CA TYR A 241 -6.20 0.17 -5.64
C TYR A 241 -6.40 -1.01 -6.57
N TYR A 242 -5.43 -1.30 -7.44
CA TYR A 242 -5.54 -2.27 -8.51
C TYR A 242 -4.42 -3.30 -8.44
N SER A 243 -4.71 -4.50 -8.92
CA SER A 243 -3.74 -5.59 -9.02
C SER A 243 -3.80 -6.29 -10.38
N ILE A 244 -2.62 -6.73 -10.80
CA ILE A 244 -2.42 -7.69 -11.87
C ILE A 244 -1.88 -8.93 -11.19
N ILE A 245 -2.62 -10.04 -11.26
CA ILE A 245 -2.21 -11.34 -10.71
C ILE A 245 -2.13 -12.32 -11.86
N CYS A 246 -1.07 -13.11 -11.90
CA CYS A 246 -0.86 -14.13 -12.91
C CYS A 246 -0.57 -15.48 -12.26
N LYS A 247 -1.37 -16.48 -12.59
CA LYS A 247 -1.23 -17.87 -12.19
C LYS A 247 -0.89 -18.72 -13.39
N PRO A 248 0.28 -19.40 -13.40
CA PRO A 248 0.58 -20.40 -14.39
C PRO A 248 -0.21 -21.69 -14.10
N GLU A 249 -0.71 -22.34 -15.13
CA GLU A 249 -1.38 -23.66 -15.00
C GLU A 249 -0.37 -24.82 -15.21
N PHE A 250 0.91 -24.53 -15.02
CA PHE A 250 2.03 -25.48 -15.10
C PHE A 250 3.12 -25.08 -14.08
N ASP A 251 4.13 -25.92 -13.91
CA ASP A 251 5.23 -25.62 -12.99
C ASP A 251 6.25 -24.70 -13.65
N VAL A 252 6.56 -23.59 -13.01
CA VAL A 252 7.57 -22.63 -13.44
C VAL A 252 8.92 -22.93 -12.80
N SER A 253 10.02 -22.53 -13.45
CA SER A 253 11.38 -22.70 -12.94
C SER A 253 11.80 -21.59 -11.98
N GLY A 254 11.10 -20.45 -12.01
CA GLY A 254 11.39 -19.32 -11.14
C GLY A 254 10.62 -18.07 -11.52
N VAL A 255 10.95 -16.99 -10.83
CA VAL A 255 10.44 -15.63 -11.10
C VAL A 255 11.61 -14.67 -11.28
N PHE A 256 11.37 -13.62 -12.04
CA PHE A 256 12.28 -12.48 -12.12
C PHE A 256 11.58 -11.17 -11.76
N THR A 257 12.37 -10.23 -11.27
CA THR A 257 11.98 -8.85 -11.10
C THR A 257 13.04 -7.97 -11.77
N ARG A 258 12.59 -6.97 -12.52
CA ARG A 258 13.45 -5.96 -13.17
C ARG A 258 12.86 -4.58 -12.90
N TYR A 259 13.69 -3.57 -13.07
CA TYR A 259 13.23 -2.19 -12.98
C TYR A 259 13.61 -1.49 -14.28
N VAL A 260 12.62 -1.21 -15.11
CA VAL A 260 12.81 -0.66 -16.45
C VAL A 260 12.16 0.72 -16.52
N SER A 261 12.91 1.73 -16.90
CA SER A 261 12.43 3.12 -17.04
C SER A 261 11.65 3.64 -15.84
N GLY A 262 12.10 3.30 -14.61
CA GLY A 262 11.45 3.78 -13.39
C GLY A 262 10.31 2.90 -12.89
N ASN A 263 9.96 1.82 -13.58
CA ASN A 263 8.83 0.96 -13.26
C ASN A 263 9.24 -0.50 -13.02
N PRO A 264 8.57 -1.20 -12.10
CA PRO A 264 8.80 -2.62 -11.87
C PRO A 264 8.22 -3.46 -13.01
N VAL A 265 8.98 -4.48 -13.39
CA VAL A 265 8.61 -5.53 -14.35
C VAL A 265 8.81 -6.86 -13.64
N ILE A 266 7.80 -7.71 -13.65
CA ILE A 266 7.86 -9.03 -13.03
C ILE A 266 7.36 -10.11 -13.98
N GLY A 267 7.86 -11.33 -13.80
CA GLY A 267 7.43 -12.43 -14.65
C GLY A 267 8.00 -13.77 -14.22
N PHE A 268 7.70 -14.80 -15.01
CA PHE A 268 8.15 -16.15 -14.79
C PHE A 268 9.38 -16.49 -15.62
N ILE A 269 10.21 -17.35 -15.08
CA ILE A 269 11.31 -18.05 -15.76
C ILE A 269 10.79 -19.46 -16.08
N ILE A 270 10.91 -19.87 -17.33
CA ILE A 270 10.46 -21.16 -17.83
C ILE A 270 11.67 -21.84 -18.47
N ASP A 271 12.10 -22.92 -17.84
CA ASP A 271 13.11 -23.83 -18.39
C ASP A 271 12.44 -25.18 -18.57
N ASP A 272 12.30 -25.62 -19.80
CA ASP A 272 11.62 -26.86 -20.13
C ASP A 272 12.54 -27.74 -21.01
N ARG A 273 12.15 -28.98 -21.21
CA ARG A 273 12.87 -29.88 -22.12
C ARG A 273 12.84 -29.35 -23.56
N ASP A 274 13.78 -29.79 -24.35
CA ASP A 274 13.84 -29.47 -25.77
C ASP A 274 12.55 -29.89 -26.48
N ILE A 275 12.11 -29.05 -27.44
CA ILE A 275 10.94 -29.30 -28.26
C ILE A 275 11.37 -29.99 -29.56
N GLN A 276 10.80 -31.17 -29.82
CA GLN A 276 11.14 -32.01 -30.97
C GLN A 276 10.55 -31.44 -32.27
N PRO A 277 11.10 -31.77 -33.45
CA PRO A 277 10.52 -31.40 -34.73
C PRO A 277 9.03 -31.74 -34.82
N GLY A 278 8.19 -30.78 -35.19
CA GLY A 278 6.73 -30.93 -35.28
C GLY A 278 5.98 -30.92 -33.94
N GLU A 279 6.69 -30.91 -32.80
CA GLU A 279 6.05 -30.84 -31.46
C GLU A 279 5.52 -29.43 -31.22
N THR A 280 4.34 -29.35 -30.61
CA THR A 280 3.76 -28.10 -30.07
C THR A 280 3.66 -28.21 -28.55
N ARG A 281 4.12 -27.17 -27.85
CA ARG A 281 4.01 -27.08 -26.40
C ARG A 281 3.28 -25.81 -26.02
N THR A 282 2.30 -25.92 -25.13
CA THR A 282 1.42 -24.82 -24.76
C THR A 282 1.58 -24.51 -23.26
N TYR A 283 1.74 -23.23 -22.97
CA TYR A 283 1.85 -22.67 -21.63
C TYR A 283 0.62 -21.79 -21.35
N GLU A 284 -0.19 -22.17 -20.40
CA GLU A 284 -1.42 -21.49 -20.05
C GLU A 284 -1.28 -20.67 -18.77
N PHE A 285 -1.84 -19.45 -18.81
CA PHE A 285 -1.83 -18.52 -17.69
C PHE A 285 -3.24 -17.99 -17.43
N LYS A 286 -3.62 -17.96 -16.17
CA LYS A 286 -4.84 -17.29 -15.70
C LYS A 286 -4.46 -15.94 -15.10
N TYR A 287 -5.11 -14.89 -15.58
CA TYR A 287 -4.88 -13.53 -15.12
C TYR A 287 -6.09 -12.97 -14.41
N TYR A 288 -5.82 -12.17 -13.39
CA TYR A 288 -6.71 -11.16 -12.85
C TYR A 288 -6.14 -9.78 -13.15
N ILE A 289 -6.96 -8.87 -13.64
CA ILE A 289 -6.57 -7.50 -13.99
C ILE A 289 -7.71 -6.57 -13.57
N GLY A 290 -7.61 -5.97 -12.39
CA GLY A 290 -8.74 -5.20 -11.86
C GLY A 290 -8.54 -4.62 -10.47
N PRO A 291 -9.62 -4.12 -9.84
CA PRO A 291 -9.59 -3.55 -8.50
C PRO A 291 -9.20 -4.61 -7.46
N THR A 292 -8.42 -4.20 -6.45
CA THR A 292 -7.99 -5.12 -5.37
C THR A 292 -9.15 -5.32 -4.37
N GLU A 293 -10.25 -5.91 -4.85
CA GLU A 293 -11.43 -6.26 -4.07
C GLU A 293 -11.56 -7.77 -3.91
N ILE A 294 -11.76 -8.25 -2.68
CA ILE A 294 -11.79 -9.69 -2.38
C ILE A 294 -12.80 -10.43 -3.24
N HIS A 295 -14.00 -9.87 -3.39
CA HIS A 295 -15.08 -10.51 -4.12
C HIS A 295 -14.81 -10.63 -5.63
N GLU A 296 -14.17 -9.62 -6.22
CA GLU A 296 -13.79 -9.66 -7.63
C GLU A 296 -12.57 -10.58 -7.88
N LEU A 297 -11.64 -10.62 -6.92
CA LEU A 297 -10.49 -11.52 -6.95
C LEU A 297 -10.92 -13.00 -6.90
N GLU A 298 -11.78 -13.34 -5.94
CA GLU A 298 -12.26 -14.71 -5.71
C GLU A 298 -13.18 -15.21 -6.85
N LYS A 299 -13.86 -14.33 -7.58
CA LYS A 299 -14.61 -14.74 -8.79
C LYS A 299 -13.72 -15.35 -9.87
N VAL A 300 -12.47 -14.93 -9.97
CA VAL A 300 -11.51 -15.43 -10.96
C VAL A 300 -10.77 -16.66 -10.42
N ASP A 301 -10.29 -16.59 -9.19
CA ASP A 301 -9.64 -17.71 -8.50
C ASP A 301 -9.72 -17.48 -6.98
N ASP A 302 -10.20 -18.48 -6.22
CA ASP A 302 -10.39 -18.41 -4.76
C ASP A 302 -9.09 -18.01 -4.02
N SER A 303 -7.95 -18.42 -4.55
CA SER A 303 -6.65 -18.10 -3.95
C SER A 303 -6.23 -16.63 -4.10
N PHE A 304 -6.79 -15.91 -5.08
CA PHE A 304 -6.40 -14.52 -5.35
C PHE A 304 -6.83 -13.55 -4.24
N GLY A 305 -7.85 -13.90 -3.47
CA GLY A 305 -8.23 -13.15 -2.26
C GLY A 305 -7.08 -12.94 -1.27
N LYS A 306 -6.10 -13.86 -1.25
CA LYS A 306 -4.89 -13.76 -0.40
C LYS A 306 -3.94 -12.62 -0.81
N ALA A 307 -4.08 -12.05 -2.00
CA ALA A 307 -3.34 -10.85 -2.40
C ALA A 307 -3.75 -9.60 -1.60
N LEU A 308 -4.98 -9.62 -1.03
CA LEU A 308 -5.43 -8.62 -0.08
C LEU A 308 -4.67 -8.76 1.24
N ASN A 309 -3.93 -7.74 1.59
CA ASN A 309 -3.20 -7.72 2.84
C ASN A 309 -3.39 -6.39 3.54
N PHE A 310 -4.04 -6.45 4.69
CA PHE A 310 -4.19 -5.32 5.60
C PHE A 310 -3.16 -5.34 6.76
N GLY A 311 -2.03 -6.06 6.59
CA GLY A 311 -0.98 -6.15 7.60
C GLY A 311 -1.34 -7.07 8.78
N ILE A 312 -0.78 -6.77 9.96
CA ILE A 312 -0.90 -7.60 11.17
C ILE A 312 -2.36 -7.76 11.63
N PHE A 313 -3.21 -6.77 11.36
CA PHE A 313 -4.61 -6.74 11.78
C PHE A 313 -5.59 -7.06 10.65
N THR A 314 -5.18 -7.89 9.67
CA THR A 314 -6.02 -8.25 8.52
C THR A 314 -7.40 -8.76 8.92
N SER A 315 -7.51 -9.63 9.92
CA SER A 315 -8.81 -10.15 10.37
C SER A 315 -9.74 -9.04 10.88
N ILE A 316 -9.21 -8.10 11.66
CA ILE A 316 -9.99 -6.96 12.14
C ILE A 316 -10.38 -6.05 10.97
N SER A 317 -9.45 -5.78 10.05
CA SER A 317 -9.69 -4.96 8.86
C SER A 317 -10.78 -5.55 7.97
N MET A 318 -10.82 -6.87 7.80
CA MET A 318 -11.85 -7.55 7.02
C MET A 318 -13.24 -7.42 7.66
N VAL A 319 -13.34 -7.56 8.99
CA VAL A 319 -14.60 -7.33 9.72
C VAL A 319 -15.06 -5.88 9.56
N LEU A 320 -14.14 -4.90 9.73
CA LEU A 320 -14.46 -3.49 9.57
C LEU A 320 -14.93 -3.16 8.15
N LEU A 321 -14.27 -3.74 7.13
CA LEU A 321 -14.66 -3.59 5.73
C LEU A 321 -16.04 -4.20 5.46
N SER A 322 -16.33 -5.37 6.00
CA SER A 322 -17.64 -6.02 5.86
C SER A 322 -18.76 -5.18 6.47
N VAL A 323 -18.55 -4.65 7.67
CA VAL A 323 -19.50 -3.75 8.34
C VAL A 323 -19.68 -2.43 7.56
N LEU A 324 -18.58 -1.88 7.03
CA LEU A 324 -18.63 -0.68 6.19
C LEU A 324 -19.45 -0.92 4.92
N LYS A 325 -19.24 -2.04 4.23
CA LYS A 325 -20.01 -2.44 3.03
C LYS A 325 -21.48 -2.69 3.36
N PHE A 326 -21.76 -3.29 4.51
CA PHE A 326 -23.14 -3.48 5.00
C PHE A 326 -23.86 -2.14 5.16
N PHE A 327 -23.28 -1.16 5.83
CA PHE A 327 -23.91 0.16 5.94
C PHE A 327 -24.02 0.87 4.61
N TYR A 328 -23.03 0.72 3.72
CA TYR A 328 -23.12 1.27 2.38
C TYR A 328 -24.26 0.66 1.56
N SER A 329 -24.53 -0.63 1.69
CA SER A 329 -25.64 -1.29 0.98
C SER A 329 -27.02 -0.73 1.36
N ILE A 330 -27.14 -0.16 2.57
CA ILE A 330 -28.38 0.45 3.07
C ILE A 330 -28.47 1.92 2.68
N PHE A 331 -27.38 2.68 2.92
CA PHE A 331 -27.41 4.15 2.82
C PHE A 331 -26.80 4.69 1.52
N HIS A 332 -26.13 3.86 0.73
CA HIS A 332 -25.49 4.20 -0.54
C HIS A 332 -24.53 5.40 -0.45
N ASN A 333 -23.97 5.64 0.75
CA ASN A 333 -23.03 6.71 1.02
C ASN A 333 -21.94 6.23 2.01
N TYR A 334 -20.68 6.26 1.58
CA TYR A 334 -19.56 5.81 2.41
C TYR A 334 -19.26 6.74 3.59
N GLY A 335 -19.54 8.05 3.47
CA GLY A 335 -19.41 8.96 4.60
C GLY A 335 -20.35 8.59 5.74
N VAL A 336 -21.63 8.35 5.43
CA VAL A 336 -22.61 7.85 6.38
C VAL A 336 -22.20 6.48 6.95
N ALA A 337 -21.71 5.60 6.08
CA ALA A 337 -21.23 4.27 6.51
C ALA A 337 -20.07 4.35 7.52
N ILE A 338 -19.11 5.28 7.33
CA ILE A 338 -18.01 5.53 8.28
C ILE A 338 -18.55 6.08 9.62
N LEU A 339 -19.51 7.00 9.59
CA LEU A 339 -20.13 7.52 10.83
C LEU A 339 -20.82 6.40 11.62
N LEU A 340 -21.60 5.56 10.96
CA LEU A 340 -22.29 4.42 11.58
C LEU A 340 -21.31 3.35 12.07
N LEU A 341 -20.27 3.04 11.30
CA LEU A 341 -19.18 2.16 11.74
C LEU A 341 -18.53 2.70 13.01
N THR A 342 -18.27 4.01 13.07
CA THR A 342 -17.71 4.67 14.26
C THR A 342 -18.64 4.52 15.47
N CYS A 343 -19.94 4.70 15.28
CA CYS A 343 -20.93 4.47 16.33
C CYS A 343 -20.91 3.01 16.82
N CYS A 344 -20.87 2.03 15.92
CA CYS A 344 -20.78 0.62 16.29
C CYS A 344 -19.52 0.31 17.10
N ILE A 345 -18.35 0.79 16.64
CA ILE A 345 -17.09 0.63 17.38
C ILE A 345 -17.19 1.29 18.76
N SER A 346 -17.76 2.48 18.85
CA SER A 346 -17.94 3.22 20.11
C SER A 346 -18.86 2.47 21.08
N VAL A 347 -19.93 1.85 20.59
CA VAL A 347 -20.84 1.02 21.38
C VAL A 347 -20.12 -0.23 21.92
N VAL A 348 -19.36 -0.92 21.08
CA VAL A 348 -18.55 -2.08 21.49
C VAL A 348 -17.51 -1.69 22.55
N MET A 349 -16.89 -0.53 22.38
CA MET A 349 -15.87 0.00 23.30
C MET A 349 -16.47 0.66 24.55
N PHE A 350 -17.78 0.91 24.57
CA PHE A 350 -18.46 1.65 25.64
C PHE A 350 -18.17 1.12 27.06
N PRO A 351 -18.32 -0.19 27.37
CA PRO A 351 -18.12 -0.68 28.74
C PRO A 351 -16.68 -0.45 29.24
N LEU A 352 -15.70 -0.55 28.35
CA LEU A 352 -14.30 -0.30 28.68
C LEU A 352 -14.04 1.20 28.87
N THR A 353 -14.55 2.03 27.96
CA THR A 353 -14.44 3.50 28.03
C THR A 353 -15.09 4.03 29.30
N PHE A 354 -16.28 3.52 29.69
CA PHE A 354 -16.95 3.87 30.91
C PHE A 354 -16.12 3.51 32.15
N LYS A 355 -15.56 2.29 32.22
CA LYS A 355 -14.69 1.85 33.31
C LYS A 355 -13.43 2.72 33.43
N SER A 356 -12.85 3.09 32.32
CA SER A 356 -11.69 3.99 32.26
C SER A 356 -12.04 5.40 32.77
N MET A 357 -13.16 5.98 32.31
CA MET A 357 -13.61 7.29 32.77
C MET A 357 -13.90 7.29 34.28
N SER A 358 -14.52 6.21 34.79
CA SER A 358 -14.73 6.05 36.23
C SER A 358 -13.42 5.99 37.02
N SER A 359 -12.39 5.31 36.46
CA SER A 359 -11.06 5.27 37.07
C SER A 359 -10.39 6.64 37.09
N MET A 360 -10.46 7.36 35.97
CA MET A 360 -9.92 8.74 35.84
C MET A 360 -10.59 9.68 36.85
N ARG A 361 -11.89 9.57 37.03
CA ARG A 361 -12.61 10.37 38.02
C ARG A 361 -12.10 10.12 39.45
N LYS A 362 -11.92 8.85 39.86
CA LYS A 362 -11.30 8.52 41.15
C LYS A 362 -9.93 9.13 41.34
N LEU A 363 -9.10 9.13 40.28
CA LEU A 363 -7.78 9.77 40.30
C LEU A 363 -7.90 11.29 40.50
N GLN A 364 -8.90 11.93 39.86
CA GLN A 364 -9.17 13.37 40.03
C GLN A 364 -9.62 13.72 41.45
N GLU A 365 -10.47 12.89 42.09
CA GLU A 365 -10.88 13.06 43.48
C GLU A 365 -9.71 12.95 44.47
N LEU A 366 -8.66 12.23 44.12
CA LEU A 366 -7.44 12.09 44.92
C LEU A 366 -6.41 13.19 44.71
N GLN A 367 -6.56 14.03 43.70
CA GLN A 367 -5.64 15.11 43.37
C GLN A 367 -5.30 16.02 44.57
N PRO A 368 -6.27 16.54 45.38
CA PRO A 368 -5.93 17.42 46.49
C PRO A 368 -5.08 16.72 47.56
N LYS A 369 -5.26 15.41 47.76
CA LYS A 369 -4.42 14.62 48.66
C LYS A 369 -3.01 14.46 48.15
N ILE A 370 -2.86 14.23 46.81
CA ILE A 370 -1.57 14.10 46.16
C ILE A 370 -0.78 15.40 46.19
N GLU A 371 -1.47 16.54 46.07
CA GLU A 371 -0.83 17.86 46.13
C GLU A 371 -0.26 18.17 47.54
N LYS A 372 -0.96 17.78 48.59
CA LYS A 372 -0.45 17.89 49.97
C LYS A 372 0.84 17.07 50.12
N ILE A 373 0.87 15.84 49.68
CA ILE A 373 2.06 14.98 49.72
C ILE A 373 3.20 15.50 48.86
N ARG A 374 2.89 16.13 47.73
CA ARG A 374 3.92 16.79 46.90
C ARG A 374 4.54 17.99 47.61
N ALA A 375 3.75 18.74 48.37
CA ALA A 375 4.23 19.86 49.13
C ALA A 375 5.13 19.39 50.32
N GLU A 376 4.76 18.30 50.99
CA GLU A 376 5.46 17.73 52.12
C GLU A 376 6.78 17.03 51.76
N HIS A 377 6.83 16.43 50.55
CA HIS A 377 7.99 15.62 50.14
C HIS A 377 8.71 16.12 48.87
N LYS A 378 8.74 17.46 48.66
CA LYS A 378 9.42 18.10 47.52
C LYS A 378 10.88 17.64 47.32
N ASP A 379 11.59 17.46 48.42
CA ASP A 379 13.04 17.18 48.41
C ASP A 379 13.37 15.69 48.35
N ASN A 380 12.32 14.80 48.43
CA ASN A 380 12.53 13.37 48.40
C ASN A 380 11.64 12.66 47.35
N PRO A 381 12.03 12.61 46.06
CA PRO A 381 11.25 12.03 44.99
C PRO A 381 10.92 10.55 45.17
N GLN A 382 11.76 9.80 45.88
CA GLN A 382 11.53 8.37 46.12
C GLN A 382 10.39 8.16 47.10
N LYS A 383 10.39 8.91 48.23
CA LYS A 383 9.35 8.88 49.23
C LYS A 383 8.02 9.40 48.65
N LEU A 384 8.07 10.49 47.90
CA LEU A 384 6.92 11.05 47.19
C LEU A 384 6.22 10.02 46.28
N ASN A 385 6.98 9.33 45.42
CA ASN A 385 6.42 8.31 44.54
C ASN A 385 5.84 7.13 45.30
N LYS A 386 6.49 6.70 46.38
CA LYS A 386 6.00 5.61 47.24
C LYS A 386 4.64 5.97 47.85
N GLU A 387 4.51 7.15 48.44
CA GLU A 387 3.25 7.59 49.08
C GLU A 387 2.12 7.83 48.08
N ILE A 388 2.42 8.39 46.92
CA ILE A 388 1.43 8.52 45.83
C ILE A 388 0.91 7.14 45.41
N MET A 389 1.79 6.16 45.21
CA MET A 389 1.39 4.80 44.85
C MET A 389 0.59 4.12 45.98
N GLU A 390 0.92 4.42 47.23
CA GLU A 390 0.16 3.89 48.38
C GLU A 390 -1.25 4.49 48.46
N ILE A 391 -1.43 5.79 48.21
CA ILE A 391 -2.75 6.42 48.08
C ILE A 391 -3.57 5.77 46.98
N TYR A 392 -3.00 5.60 45.77
CA TYR A 392 -3.69 4.92 44.68
C TYR A 392 -4.15 3.51 45.07
N ARG A 393 -3.28 2.77 45.76
CA ARG A 393 -3.58 1.41 46.22
C ARG A 393 -4.69 1.39 47.29
N ARG A 394 -4.61 2.28 48.31
CA ARG A 394 -5.64 2.38 49.38
C ARG A 394 -7.02 2.74 48.84
N HIS A 395 -7.10 3.60 47.81
CA HIS A 395 -8.35 4.04 47.23
C HIS A 395 -8.77 3.19 46.01
N LYS A 396 -8.08 2.08 45.72
CA LYS A 396 -8.33 1.19 44.57
C LYS A 396 -8.44 1.98 43.26
N ALA A 397 -7.59 3.03 43.10
CA ALA A 397 -7.50 3.86 41.93
C ALA A 397 -6.32 3.37 41.05
N ASN A 398 -6.62 2.93 39.82
CA ASN A 398 -5.57 2.46 38.92
C ASN A 398 -5.10 3.62 38.02
N PRO A 399 -3.83 4.06 38.16
CA PRO A 399 -3.31 5.14 37.30
C PRO A 399 -3.23 4.76 35.82
N MET A 400 -3.13 3.46 35.51
CA MET A 400 -3.17 2.96 34.14
C MET A 400 -4.58 2.91 33.53
N GLY A 401 -5.61 3.07 34.36
CA GLY A 401 -7.01 2.99 33.91
C GLY A 401 -7.36 4.05 32.85
N GLY A 402 -6.72 5.22 32.91
CA GLY A 402 -6.97 6.32 31.98
C GLY A 402 -6.43 6.12 30.57
N CYS A 403 -5.32 5.40 30.42
CA CYS A 403 -4.71 5.14 29.10
C CYS A 403 -5.21 3.86 28.44
N LEU A 404 -5.96 3.01 29.16
CA LEU A 404 -6.44 1.72 28.67
C LEU A 404 -7.29 1.81 27.38
N PRO A 405 -8.24 2.76 27.23
CA PRO A 405 -8.96 2.93 25.97
C PRO A 405 -8.05 3.25 24.80
N MET A 406 -7.05 4.10 25.00
CA MET A 406 -6.10 4.48 23.96
C MET A 406 -5.27 3.27 23.49
N LEU A 407 -4.82 2.42 24.43
CA LEU A 407 -4.06 1.21 24.09
C LEU A 407 -4.91 0.21 23.29
N LEU A 408 -6.19 0.03 23.66
CA LEU A 408 -7.07 -0.87 22.91
C LEU A 408 -7.55 -0.26 21.59
N GLN A 409 -7.62 1.06 21.51
CA GLN A 409 -7.96 1.78 20.29
C GLN A 409 -6.89 1.65 19.21
N MET A 410 -5.61 1.47 19.59
CA MET A 410 -4.51 1.40 18.62
C MET A 410 -4.64 0.26 17.61
N PRO A 411 -4.94 -1.01 17.99
CA PRO A 411 -5.21 -2.07 17.02
C PRO A 411 -6.38 -1.76 16.08
N ILE A 412 -7.47 -1.21 16.63
CA ILE A 412 -8.66 -0.83 15.85
C ILE A 412 -8.32 0.31 14.88
N PHE A 413 -7.58 1.31 15.36
CA PHE A 413 -7.12 2.44 14.54
C PHE A 413 -6.21 1.98 13.40
N ILE A 414 -5.22 1.12 13.67
CA ILE A 414 -4.31 0.60 12.64
C ILE A 414 -5.09 -0.25 11.63
N ALA A 415 -6.03 -1.11 12.09
CA ALA A 415 -6.88 -1.89 11.21
C ALA A 415 -7.75 -1.00 10.32
N LEU A 416 -8.40 0.01 10.90
CA LEU A 416 -9.24 0.95 10.17
C LEU A 416 -8.42 1.80 9.19
N TYR A 417 -7.25 2.29 9.60
CA TYR A 417 -6.31 2.99 8.73
C TYR A 417 -5.96 2.14 7.51
N GLN A 418 -5.57 0.88 7.74
CA GLN A 418 -5.25 -0.06 6.66
C GLN A 418 -6.45 -0.31 5.74
N THR A 419 -7.64 -0.47 6.31
CA THR A 419 -8.89 -0.66 5.58
C THR A 419 -9.20 0.55 4.70
N LEU A 420 -9.27 1.74 5.27
CA LEU A 420 -9.65 2.96 4.55
C LEU A 420 -8.58 3.40 3.53
N MET A 421 -7.29 3.20 3.84
CA MET A 421 -6.20 3.54 2.92
C MET A 421 -6.14 2.65 1.68
N ARG A 422 -6.54 1.38 1.81
CA ARG A 422 -6.42 0.38 0.72
C ARG A 422 -7.75 0.04 0.07
N SER A 423 -8.85 0.59 0.58
CA SER A 423 -10.19 0.33 0.06
C SER A 423 -10.41 1.08 -1.24
N VAL A 424 -10.60 0.34 -2.31
CA VAL A 424 -10.96 0.91 -3.62
C VAL A 424 -12.33 1.58 -3.55
N GLU A 425 -13.19 1.08 -2.68
CA GLU A 425 -14.56 1.54 -2.48
C GLU A 425 -14.67 3.01 -2.06
N LEU A 426 -13.62 3.53 -1.42
CA LEU A 426 -13.58 4.93 -0.97
C LEU A 426 -13.04 5.90 -2.02
N LYS A 427 -12.42 5.37 -3.09
CA LYS A 427 -11.86 6.20 -4.17
C LYS A 427 -13.00 6.91 -4.89
N GLY A 428 -12.95 8.25 -4.92
CA GLY A 428 -14.01 9.09 -5.51
C GLY A 428 -15.33 9.10 -4.74
N ALA A 429 -15.41 8.46 -3.55
CA ALA A 429 -16.60 8.54 -2.71
C ALA A 429 -16.69 9.93 -2.05
N ASN A 430 -17.79 10.65 -2.30
CA ASN A 430 -18.01 11.99 -1.78
C ASN A 430 -18.82 11.99 -0.48
N PHE A 431 -18.58 13.00 0.36
CA PHE A 431 -19.39 13.26 1.55
C PHE A 431 -19.28 14.72 1.96
N LEU A 432 -20.40 15.43 2.07
CA LEU A 432 -20.47 16.87 2.33
C LEU A 432 -19.59 17.64 1.33
N TRP A 433 -18.59 18.38 1.82
CA TRP A 433 -17.60 19.11 0.98
C TRP A 433 -16.44 18.24 0.48
N ILE A 434 -16.32 17.00 0.98
CA ILE A 434 -15.24 16.08 0.66
C ILE A 434 -15.56 15.43 -0.68
N LYS A 435 -14.67 15.57 -1.66
CA LYS A 435 -14.82 14.98 -3.00
C LYS A 435 -14.38 13.52 -3.06
N ASP A 436 -13.43 13.14 -2.21
CA ASP A 436 -12.85 11.80 -2.18
C ASP A 436 -12.44 11.43 -0.75
N LEU A 437 -13.13 10.46 -0.14
CA LEU A 437 -12.87 10.01 1.22
C LEU A 437 -11.53 9.26 1.36
N SER A 438 -10.93 8.81 0.26
CA SER A 438 -9.61 8.17 0.24
C SER A 438 -8.43 9.14 0.19
N MET A 439 -8.72 10.44 0.07
CA MET A 439 -7.78 11.55 -0.05
C MET A 439 -7.96 12.53 1.13
N PRO A 440 -7.01 13.45 1.39
CA PRO A 440 -7.24 14.59 2.26
C PRO A 440 -8.45 15.42 1.79
N ASP A 441 -9.17 16.07 2.70
CA ASP A 441 -10.44 16.73 2.37
C ASP A 441 -10.32 17.96 1.44
N ALA A 442 -9.13 18.56 1.32
CA ALA A 442 -8.78 19.61 0.35
C ALA A 442 -9.91 20.61 0.06
N ALA A 443 -10.53 21.16 1.14
CA ALA A 443 -11.72 21.99 1.04
C ALA A 443 -11.47 23.29 0.24
N PHE A 444 -10.28 23.86 0.37
CA PHE A 444 -9.85 25.04 -0.37
C PHE A 444 -8.42 24.85 -0.89
N HIS A 445 -8.12 25.43 -2.05
CA HIS A 445 -6.79 25.47 -2.62
C HIS A 445 -6.21 26.88 -2.55
N MET A 446 -5.00 26.99 -2.07
CA MET A 446 -4.23 28.23 -2.05
C MET A 446 -3.39 28.35 -3.32
N PRO A 447 -3.13 29.57 -3.82
CA PRO A 447 -2.26 29.79 -4.97
C PRO A 447 -0.77 29.55 -4.68
N PHE A 448 -0.40 29.32 -3.42
CA PHE A 448 0.96 29.05 -2.97
C PHE A 448 1.00 27.79 -2.11
N SER A 449 2.13 27.13 -2.07
CA SER A 449 2.35 25.89 -1.29
C SER A 449 3.05 26.23 0.03
N LEU A 450 2.46 25.77 1.14
CA LEU A 450 3.09 25.87 2.47
C LEU A 450 3.99 24.65 2.72
N PRO A 451 5.17 24.83 3.33
CA PRO A 451 6.01 23.72 3.75
C PRO A 451 5.21 22.75 4.62
N PHE A 452 5.28 21.45 4.34
CA PHE A 452 4.60 20.36 5.03
C PHE A 452 3.07 20.28 4.90
N LEU A 453 2.38 21.38 4.61
CA LEU A 453 0.92 21.45 4.49
C LEU A 453 0.43 21.39 3.04
N GLY A 454 1.32 21.68 2.08
CA GLY A 454 0.96 21.73 0.66
C GLY A 454 0.18 22.99 0.29
N ASN A 455 -0.60 22.92 -0.78
CA ASN A 455 -1.42 24.02 -1.30
C ASN A 455 -2.92 23.88 -0.97
N ALA A 456 -3.31 22.84 -0.23
CA ALA A 456 -4.70 22.59 0.14
C ALA A 456 -4.95 22.87 1.63
N ILE A 457 -6.08 23.52 1.95
CA ILE A 457 -6.56 23.68 3.31
C ILE A 457 -7.52 22.52 3.63
N ASN A 458 -7.14 21.73 4.62
CA ASN A 458 -7.90 20.59 5.12
C ASN A 458 -8.69 20.99 6.37
N ILE A 459 -10.01 21.06 6.27
CA ILE A 459 -10.89 21.50 7.37
C ILE A 459 -11.05 20.43 8.45
N LEU A 460 -11.18 19.16 8.07
CA LEU A 460 -11.41 18.07 9.01
C LEU A 460 -10.35 17.97 10.11
N PRO A 461 -9.03 18.04 9.82
CA PRO A 461 -8.01 18.03 10.85
C PRO A 461 -8.12 19.22 11.82
N ILE A 462 -8.54 20.40 11.31
CA ILE A 462 -8.75 21.61 12.14
C ILE A 462 -9.92 21.39 13.10
N LEU A 463 -11.05 20.87 12.60
CA LEU A 463 -12.20 20.51 13.43
C LEU A 463 -11.83 19.43 14.46
N MET A 464 -11.00 18.47 14.06
CA MET A 464 -10.50 17.41 14.96
C MET A 464 -9.66 18.02 16.11
N ILE A 465 -8.76 18.95 15.82
CA ILE A 465 -7.98 19.67 16.86
C ILE A 465 -8.94 20.35 17.84
N GLY A 466 -9.94 21.08 17.33
CA GLY A 466 -10.96 21.73 18.15
C GLY A 466 -11.72 20.75 19.05
N ALA A 467 -12.16 19.62 18.49
CA ALA A 467 -12.85 18.57 19.24
C ALA A 467 -11.94 17.93 20.31
N MET A 468 -10.67 17.71 20.02
CA MET A 468 -9.69 17.17 20.97
C MET A 468 -9.43 18.15 22.12
N ILE A 469 -9.31 19.46 21.82
CA ILE A 469 -9.17 20.50 22.86
C ILE A 469 -10.42 20.56 23.74
N LEU A 470 -11.60 20.47 23.14
CA LEU A 470 -12.88 20.43 23.88
C LEU A 470 -12.94 19.19 24.80
N GLN A 471 -12.65 18.02 24.25
CA GLN A 471 -12.61 16.76 25.02
C GLN A 471 -11.64 16.87 26.19
N GLN A 472 -10.47 17.45 25.96
CA GLN A 472 -9.48 17.61 26.99
C GLN A 472 -9.90 18.58 28.09
N LYS A 473 -10.55 19.71 27.74
CA LYS A 473 -11.14 20.63 28.72
C LYS A 473 -12.22 19.96 29.58
N LEU A 474 -13.03 19.09 28.98
CA LEU A 474 -14.02 18.28 29.70
C LEU A 474 -13.38 17.24 30.62
N SER A 475 -12.22 16.68 30.21
CA SER A 475 -11.45 15.74 31.02
C SER A 475 -10.73 16.39 32.20
N GLN A 476 -10.47 17.71 32.13
CA GLN A 476 -9.80 18.48 33.15
C GLN A 476 -10.84 19.05 34.12
N VAL A 477 -11.18 18.28 35.15
CA VAL A 477 -11.90 18.88 36.29
C VAL A 477 -10.96 19.87 36.99
N LYS A 478 -11.48 21.06 37.33
CA LYS A 478 -10.75 22.12 38.02
C LYS A 478 -10.12 21.59 39.30
N ALA A 479 -8.87 21.17 39.27
CA ALA A 479 -8.10 20.88 40.46
C ALA A 479 -7.80 22.23 41.14
N ALA A 480 -8.09 22.32 42.41
CA ALA A 480 -7.93 23.54 43.22
C ALA A 480 -6.48 23.98 43.38
N GLY A 481 -5.49 23.19 42.93
CA GLY A 481 -4.06 23.43 43.08
C GLY A 481 -3.28 23.67 41.78
N GLY A 482 -3.92 23.78 40.64
CA GLY A 482 -3.26 24.02 39.36
C GLY A 482 -2.62 22.76 38.73
N GLN A 483 -2.63 22.71 37.42
CA GLN A 483 -1.94 21.68 36.65
C GLN A 483 -0.41 21.88 36.75
N THR A 484 0.35 20.78 36.78
CA THR A 484 1.79 20.85 36.58
C THR A 484 2.09 21.40 35.18
N ASP A 485 3.16 22.17 35.02
CA ASP A 485 3.54 22.76 33.72
C ASP A 485 3.72 21.67 32.65
N GLN A 486 4.18 20.50 33.02
CA GLN A 486 4.28 19.32 32.13
C GLN A 486 2.91 18.84 31.66
N GLN A 487 1.90 18.85 32.52
CA GLN A 487 0.54 18.42 32.19
C GLN A 487 -0.18 19.45 31.29
N LYS A 488 0.07 20.75 31.51
CA LYS A 488 -0.39 21.84 30.63
C LYS A 488 0.25 21.76 29.26
N MET A 489 1.57 21.56 29.22
CA MET A 489 2.32 21.43 27.97
C MET A 489 1.83 20.22 27.17
N MET A 490 1.69 19.04 27.79
CA MET A 490 1.21 17.84 27.12
C MET A 490 -0.23 18.01 26.61
N SER A 491 -1.07 18.69 27.38
CA SER A 491 -2.45 18.96 27.00
C SER A 491 -2.60 19.91 25.82
N SER A 492 -1.72 20.86 25.65
CA SER A 492 -1.80 21.85 24.55
C SER A 492 -1.10 21.37 23.28
N ILE A 493 0.02 20.66 23.40
CA ILE A 493 0.84 20.23 22.27
C ILE A 493 0.22 19.02 21.57
N MET A 494 -0.33 18.06 22.32
CA MET A 494 -0.82 16.80 21.76
C MET A 494 -1.92 16.98 20.70
N PRO A 495 -2.99 17.76 20.88
CA PRO A 495 -3.99 17.99 19.84
C PRO A 495 -3.42 18.60 18.56
N VAL A 496 -2.50 19.56 18.69
CA VAL A 496 -1.86 20.22 17.54
C VAL A 496 -0.96 19.25 16.79
N MET A 497 -0.17 18.46 17.51
CA MET A 497 0.68 17.41 16.94
C MET A 497 -0.16 16.37 16.17
N PHE A 498 -1.26 15.90 16.74
CA PHE A 498 -2.18 14.99 16.05
C PHE A 498 -2.79 15.65 14.82
N GLY A 499 -3.23 16.90 14.92
CA GLY A 499 -3.74 17.64 13.76
C GLY A 499 -2.74 17.73 12.63
N PHE A 500 -1.46 17.94 12.94
CA PHE A 500 -0.39 17.96 11.95
C PHE A 500 -0.16 16.58 11.31
N ILE A 501 -0.15 15.50 12.10
CA ILE A 501 -0.02 14.13 11.60
C ILE A 501 -1.19 13.76 10.68
N PHE A 502 -2.41 14.14 11.08
CA PHE A 502 -3.65 13.82 10.37
C PHE A 502 -3.92 14.73 9.18
N TYR A 503 -3.14 15.82 9.02
CA TYR A 503 -3.41 16.82 7.99
C TYR A 503 -3.41 16.26 6.57
N ASN A 504 -2.48 15.34 6.29
CA ASN A 504 -2.32 14.72 4.97
C ASN A 504 -2.86 13.28 4.92
N LEU A 505 -3.65 12.86 5.92
CA LEU A 505 -4.29 11.55 5.92
C LEU A 505 -5.65 11.59 5.20
N PRO A 506 -6.15 10.44 4.73
CA PRO A 506 -7.46 10.36 4.10
C PRO A 506 -8.58 10.91 4.98
N SER A 507 -9.44 11.70 4.37
CA SER A 507 -10.56 12.36 5.06
C SER A 507 -11.50 11.38 5.76
N GLY A 508 -11.71 10.18 5.22
CA GLY A 508 -12.49 9.13 5.88
C GLY A 508 -11.91 8.71 7.24
N LEU A 509 -10.59 8.67 7.38
CA LEU A 509 -9.93 8.35 8.65
C LEU A 509 -10.03 9.51 9.65
N VAL A 510 -9.82 10.74 9.18
CA VAL A 510 -9.95 11.95 10.01
C VAL A 510 -11.38 12.09 10.51
N MET A 511 -12.36 11.82 9.65
CA MET A 511 -13.79 11.82 9.98
C MET A 511 -14.14 10.79 11.06
N TYR A 512 -13.60 9.57 10.94
CA TYR A 512 -13.72 8.56 12.00
C TYR A 512 -13.19 9.09 13.33
N TRP A 513 -11.98 9.65 13.35
CA TRP A 513 -11.36 10.15 14.58
C TRP A 513 -12.14 11.32 15.18
N LEU A 514 -12.55 12.28 14.36
CA LEU A 514 -13.38 13.40 14.77
C LEU A 514 -14.69 12.91 15.42
N THR A 515 -15.39 12.01 14.74
CA THR A 515 -16.66 11.46 15.21
C THR A 515 -16.50 10.69 16.53
N ASN A 516 -15.47 9.85 16.61
CA ASN A 516 -15.16 9.11 17.86
C ASN A 516 -14.82 10.07 19.01
N THR A 517 -14.07 11.15 18.74
CA THR A 517 -13.75 12.19 19.74
C THR A 517 -15.01 12.89 20.23
N LEU A 518 -15.92 13.26 19.33
CA LEU A 518 -17.19 13.90 19.68
C LEU A 518 -18.11 12.98 20.48
N LEU A 519 -18.24 11.71 20.09
CA LEU A 519 -19.03 10.71 20.84
C LEU A 519 -18.49 10.50 22.24
N THR A 520 -17.17 10.36 22.38
CA THR A 520 -16.50 10.20 23.66
C THR A 520 -16.67 11.46 24.55
N SER A 521 -16.56 12.65 23.95
CA SER A 521 -16.77 13.92 24.65
C SER A 521 -18.21 14.07 25.16
N THR A 522 -19.21 13.70 24.36
CA THR A 522 -20.63 13.71 24.73
C THR A 522 -20.91 12.75 25.88
N LEU A 523 -20.34 11.55 25.80
CA LEU A 523 -20.44 10.58 26.88
C LEU A 523 -19.86 11.11 28.20
N GLN A 524 -18.67 11.69 28.11
CA GLN A 524 -17.99 12.27 29.27
C GLN A 524 -18.78 13.43 29.88
N PHE A 525 -19.32 14.31 29.05
CA PHE A 525 -20.18 15.41 29.51
C PHE A 525 -21.43 14.91 30.21
N SER A 526 -22.08 13.88 29.68
CA SER A 526 -23.29 13.26 30.28
C SER A 526 -23.00 12.62 31.63
N LEU A 527 -21.82 12.05 31.81
CA LEU A 527 -21.38 11.49 33.09
C LEU A 527 -21.09 12.57 34.16
N LEU A 528 -20.50 13.70 33.70
CA LEU A 528 -20.23 14.83 34.59
C LEU A 528 -21.51 15.56 35.07
N ARG A 529 -22.58 15.54 34.26
CA ARG A 529 -23.85 16.20 34.59
C ARG A 529 -24.74 15.39 35.54
N LYS A 530 -24.56 14.07 35.63
CA LYS A 530 -25.32 13.19 36.53
C LYS A 530 -24.82 13.19 37.97
N THR A 531 -23.87 14.04 38.29
CA THR A 531 -23.29 14.31 39.61
C THR A 531 -23.42 15.76 39.99
#